data_c4eba95f3822181cfe4f1a0ae57a9046
#
_entry.id   c4eba95f3822181cfe4f1a0ae57a9046
#
_cell.length_a   1.000
_cell.length_b   1.000
_cell.length_c   1.000
_cell.angle_alpha   90.00
_cell.angle_beta   90.00
_cell.angle_gamma   90.00
#
_symmetry.space_group_name_H-M   'P 1'
#
loop_
_entity.id
_entity.type
_entity.pdbx_description
1 polymer ?
#
loop_
_entity_poly.entity_id
_entity_poly.type
_entity_poly.pdbx_seq_one_letter_code
_entity_poly.pdbx_strand_id
1 'polypeptide(L)'
;IQFFHHNGSMVVQDGMVGFLSEVRKSSATFNPLEFKPEQAKRAMLYVTLSETYQQLYNYEAETHEASIELREHLNQYYDEFVEKYGNLNEKQNVRFILMDANGRDALALERGENGMFVKADIFDHPVSFAIDEVTSVDTPMEALSASLNKYGEVNLEYMSGLVDMDKDSLVDNLEGRIFYNPLVENYEIKDRFIAGNVVAKANDVRAWIDRE
;
A
#
# COMPACT_ATOMS: atom_id res chain seq x y z
N ILE A 1 15.73 -8.04 10.82
CA ILE A 1 16.02 -8.46 9.45
C ILE A 1 14.74 -9.00 8.86
N GLN A 2 14.38 -8.50 7.69
CA GLN A 2 13.22 -8.96 6.94
C GLN A 2 13.66 -10.00 5.91
N PHE A 3 12.73 -10.84 5.47
CA PHE A 3 13.04 -11.92 4.51
C PHE A 3 13.52 -11.41 3.14
N PHE A 4 13.19 -10.18 2.77
CA PHE A 4 13.64 -9.51 1.54
C PHE A 4 14.99 -8.78 1.69
N HIS A 5 15.62 -8.80 2.87
CA HIS A 5 16.92 -8.19 3.07
C HIS A 5 18.05 -9.09 2.53
N HIS A 6 18.96 -8.49 1.80
CA HIS A 6 20.12 -9.12 1.18
C HIS A 6 21.41 -8.35 1.51
N ASN A 7 22.54 -8.92 1.19
CA ASN A 7 23.81 -8.16 1.22
C ASN A 7 23.70 -6.95 0.29
N GLY A 8 23.98 -5.77 0.82
CA GLY A 8 23.82 -4.50 0.12
C GLY A 8 22.43 -3.88 0.20
N SER A 9 21.48 -4.47 0.93
CA SER A 9 20.21 -3.81 1.22
C SER A 9 20.43 -2.57 2.07
N MET A 10 19.83 -1.46 1.64
CA MET A 10 19.79 -0.21 2.40
C MET A 10 18.70 -0.30 3.45
N VAL A 11 19.03 -0.01 4.70
CA VAL A 11 18.11 -0.09 5.84
C VAL A 11 18.29 1.09 6.78
N VAL A 12 17.32 1.28 7.66
CA VAL A 12 17.41 2.24 8.77
C VAL A 12 17.51 1.47 10.07
N GLN A 13 18.53 1.76 10.86
CA GLN A 13 18.72 1.23 12.21
C GLN A 13 19.13 2.34 13.17
N ASP A 14 18.42 2.46 14.29
CA ASP A 14 18.67 3.48 15.32
C ASP A 14 18.74 4.92 14.79
N GLY A 15 17.89 5.22 13.78
CA GLY A 15 17.82 6.53 13.13
C GLY A 15 18.97 6.81 12.14
N MET A 16 19.79 5.83 11.83
CA MET A 16 20.85 5.91 10.83
C MET A 16 20.53 5.04 9.62
N VAL A 17 20.90 5.54 8.43
CA VAL A 17 20.85 4.77 7.20
C VAL A 17 22.18 4.05 7.00
N GLY A 18 22.11 2.81 6.55
CA GLY A 18 23.29 2.02 6.27
C GLY A 18 23.00 0.84 5.37
N PHE A 19 24.02 0.05 5.10
CA PHE A 19 23.92 -1.17 4.31
C PHE A 19 24.08 -2.42 5.17
N LEU A 20 23.35 -3.47 4.81
CA LEU A 20 23.53 -4.79 5.38
C LEU A 20 24.63 -5.57 4.66
N SER A 21 25.45 -6.24 5.44
CA SER A 21 26.41 -7.25 4.97
C SER A 21 26.29 -8.52 5.82
N GLU A 22 26.87 -9.61 5.34
CA GLU A 22 26.83 -10.91 6.00
C GLU A 22 25.42 -11.36 6.38
N VAL A 23 24.45 -11.04 5.54
CA VAL A 23 23.04 -11.35 5.78
C VAL A 23 22.84 -12.86 5.80
N ARG A 24 22.29 -13.35 6.93
CA ARG A 24 21.91 -14.74 7.19
C ARG A 24 20.44 -14.76 7.62
N LYS A 25 19.88 -15.93 7.82
CA LYS A 25 18.45 -16.12 8.18
C LYS A 25 18.00 -15.26 9.39
N SER A 26 18.86 -15.07 10.38
CA SER A 26 18.52 -14.37 11.63
C SER A 26 19.53 -13.31 12.08
N SER A 27 20.51 -12.99 11.24
CA SER A 27 21.57 -12.03 11.59
C SER A 27 22.09 -11.32 10.35
N ALA A 28 22.57 -10.10 10.53
CA ALA A 28 23.31 -9.33 9.55
C ALA A 28 24.23 -8.34 10.24
N THR A 29 25.21 -7.85 9.54
CA THR A 29 26.06 -6.74 9.98
C THR A 29 25.53 -5.45 9.38
N PHE A 30 25.23 -4.46 10.23
CA PHE A 30 24.84 -3.12 9.80
C PHE A 30 26.09 -2.23 9.63
N ASN A 31 26.21 -1.61 8.48
CA ASN A 31 27.29 -0.70 8.15
C ASN A 31 26.70 0.70 7.92
N PRO A 32 26.79 1.61 8.90
CA PRO A 32 26.20 2.94 8.80
C PRO A 32 26.89 3.79 7.72
N LEU A 33 26.10 4.66 7.09
CA LEU A 33 26.58 5.65 6.11
C LEU A 33 26.54 7.05 6.74
N GLU A 34 27.58 7.82 6.46
CA GLU A 34 27.63 9.23 6.82
C GLU A 34 26.94 10.06 5.72
N PHE A 35 25.67 10.34 5.89
CA PHE A 35 24.91 11.27 5.06
C PHE A 35 24.86 12.65 5.65
N LYS A 36 24.80 13.67 4.80
CA LYS A 36 24.34 14.99 5.22
C LYS A 36 22.86 14.91 5.64
N PRO A 37 22.37 15.79 6.57
CA PRO A 37 21.02 15.68 7.12
C PRO A 37 19.92 15.53 6.06
N GLU A 38 19.95 16.32 5.00
CA GLU A 38 18.94 16.24 3.92
C GLU A 38 19.07 14.96 3.08
N GLN A 39 20.27 14.47 2.87
CA GLN A 39 20.48 13.18 2.20
C GLN A 39 19.99 12.02 3.07
N ALA A 40 20.19 12.09 4.40
CA ALA A 40 19.68 11.10 5.34
C ALA A 40 18.15 11.05 5.33
N LYS A 41 17.48 12.19 5.31
CA LYS A 41 16.01 12.26 5.22
C LYS A 41 15.47 11.62 3.94
N ARG A 42 16.09 11.92 2.79
CA ARG A 42 15.74 11.29 1.51
C ARG A 42 15.95 9.79 1.55
N ALA A 43 17.08 9.35 2.09
CA ALA A 43 17.41 7.94 2.22
C ALA A 43 16.43 7.19 3.13
N MET A 44 16.06 7.77 4.27
CA MET A 44 15.08 7.19 5.20
C MET A 44 13.71 7.03 4.55
N LEU A 45 13.23 8.05 3.85
CA LEU A 45 11.94 7.99 3.16
C LEU A 45 11.96 6.96 2.04
N TYR A 46 13.07 6.89 1.28
CA TYR A 46 13.26 5.87 0.26
C TYR A 46 13.24 4.45 0.84
N VAL A 47 13.96 4.20 1.93
CA VAL A 47 13.95 2.89 2.60
C VAL A 47 12.55 2.50 3.04
N THR A 48 11.82 3.43 3.66
CA THR A 48 10.43 3.20 4.08
C THR A 48 9.54 2.84 2.88
N LEU A 49 9.66 3.56 1.78
CA LEU A 49 8.94 3.28 0.53
C LEU A 49 9.29 1.90 -0.03
N SER A 50 10.58 1.59 -0.15
CA SER A 50 11.08 0.32 -0.70
C SER A 50 10.66 -0.88 0.15
N GLU A 51 10.78 -0.79 1.47
CA GLU A 51 10.35 -1.85 2.40
C GLU A 51 8.83 -2.05 2.37
N THR A 52 8.05 -0.98 2.30
CA THR A 52 6.58 -1.06 2.18
C THR A 52 6.18 -1.76 0.88
N TYR A 53 6.86 -1.46 -0.22
CA TYR A 53 6.66 -2.17 -1.49
C TYR A 53 6.95 -3.67 -1.35
N GLN A 54 8.09 -4.04 -0.77
CA GLN A 54 8.46 -5.44 -0.58
C GLN A 54 7.45 -6.18 0.33
N GLN A 55 6.99 -5.53 1.38
CA GLN A 55 5.97 -6.09 2.28
C GLN A 55 4.65 -6.31 1.53
N LEU A 56 4.17 -5.31 0.80
CA LEU A 56 2.92 -5.40 0.02
C LEU A 56 2.98 -6.52 -1.01
N TYR A 57 4.02 -6.50 -1.85
CA TYR A 57 4.18 -7.47 -2.93
C TYR A 57 4.20 -8.91 -2.39
N ASN A 58 5.00 -9.16 -1.35
CA ASN A 58 5.16 -10.50 -0.81
C ASN A 58 3.94 -10.95 -0.01
N TYR A 59 3.31 -10.07 0.77
CA TYR A 59 2.05 -10.40 1.45
C TYR A 59 0.99 -10.87 0.44
N GLU A 60 0.78 -10.12 -0.61
CA GLU A 60 -0.20 -10.45 -1.65
C GLU A 60 0.18 -11.70 -2.45
N ALA A 61 1.49 -11.91 -2.72
CA ALA A 61 1.96 -13.12 -3.39
C ALA A 61 1.74 -14.39 -2.55
N GLU A 62 1.90 -14.29 -1.23
CA GLU A 62 1.75 -15.43 -0.31
C GLU A 62 0.29 -15.72 0.03
N THR A 63 -0.50 -14.67 0.27
CA THR A 63 -1.89 -14.82 0.74
C THR A 63 -2.91 -14.88 -0.38
N HIS A 64 -2.58 -14.32 -1.56
CA HIS A 64 -3.53 -14.03 -2.65
C HIS A 64 -4.69 -13.13 -2.20
N GLU A 65 -4.41 -12.25 -1.24
CA GLU A 65 -5.36 -11.27 -0.72
C GLU A 65 -4.79 -9.85 -0.87
N ALA A 66 -5.62 -8.90 -1.29
CA ALA A 66 -5.22 -7.51 -1.39
C ALA A 66 -5.01 -6.89 -0.01
N SER A 67 -3.89 -6.20 0.21
CA SER A 67 -3.65 -5.40 1.40
C SER A 67 -3.93 -3.92 1.13
N ILE A 68 -5.08 -3.44 1.56
CA ILE A 68 -5.48 -2.04 1.41
C ILE A 68 -4.55 -1.14 2.21
N GLU A 69 -4.27 -1.49 3.45
CA GLU A 69 -3.42 -0.70 4.35
C GLU A 69 -2.00 -0.51 3.80
N LEU A 70 -1.34 -1.60 3.38
CA LEU A 70 0.01 -1.50 2.82
C LEU A 70 0.04 -0.71 1.51
N ARG A 71 -1.01 -0.83 0.68
CA ARG A 71 -1.12 -0.06 -0.56
C ARG A 71 -1.35 1.43 -0.30
N GLU A 72 -2.14 1.79 0.70
CA GLU A 72 -2.32 3.18 1.12
C GLU A 72 -1.00 3.77 1.64
N HIS A 73 -0.25 3.05 2.47
CA HIS A 73 1.07 3.47 2.93
C HIS A 73 2.05 3.62 1.77
N LEU A 74 2.06 2.67 0.82
CA LEU A 74 2.91 2.75 -0.37
C LEU A 74 2.63 4.03 -1.17
N ASN A 75 1.35 4.34 -1.41
CA ASN A 75 0.94 5.56 -2.08
C ASN A 75 1.39 6.81 -1.31
N GLN A 76 1.17 6.85 -0.01
CA GLN A 76 1.53 7.99 0.83
C GLN A 76 3.05 8.25 0.79
N TYR A 77 3.88 7.23 0.97
CA TYR A 77 5.33 7.39 0.98
C TYR A 77 5.87 7.75 -0.41
N TYR A 78 5.29 7.18 -1.47
CA TYR A 78 5.64 7.54 -2.83
C TYR A 78 5.31 9.00 -3.14
N ASP A 79 4.08 9.44 -2.85
CA ASP A 79 3.64 10.81 -3.10
C ASP A 79 4.50 11.81 -2.31
N GLU A 80 4.82 11.50 -1.05
CA GLU A 80 5.73 12.31 -0.23
C GLU A 80 7.14 12.37 -0.81
N PHE A 81 7.68 11.24 -1.30
CA PHE A 81 8.99 11.20 -1.91
C PHE A 81 9.06 12.02 -3.19
N VAL A 82 8.06 11.86 -4.08
CA VAL A 82 8.01 12.59 -5.35
C VAL A 82 7.83 14.10 -5.13
N GLU A 83 6.98 14.49 -4.18
CA GLU A 83 6.79 15.90 -3.83
C GLU A 83 8.09 16.57 -3.37
N LYS A 84 8.90 15.87 -2.56
CA LYS A 84 10.12 16.44 -1.96
C LYS A 84 11.35 16.30 -2.83
N TYR A 85 11.48 15.20 -3.58
CA TYR A 85 12.72 14.79 -4.24
C TYR A 85 12.59 14.51 -5.73
N GLY A 86 11.40 14.59 -6.30
CA GLY A 86 11.11 14.21 -7.68
C GLY A 86 10.92 12.71 -7.87
N ASN A 87 10.65 12.30 -9.09
CA ASN A 87 10.40 10.90 -9.42
C ASN A 87 11.60 9.99 -9.14
N LEU A 88 11.32 8.74 -8.82
CA LEU A 88 12.37 7.72 -8.52
C LEU A 88 13.34 7.54 -9.70
N ASN A 89 12.81 7.54 -10.92
CA ASN A 89 13.59 7.37 -12.14
C ASN A 89 14.24 8.65 -12.66
N GLU A 90 14.14 9.77 -11.96
CA GLU A 90 14.92 10.95 -12.28
C GLU A 90 16.42 10.71 -11.99
N LYS A 91 17.27 11.29 -12.82
CA LYS A 91 18.71 11.03 -12.84
C LYS A 91 19.39 11.16 -11.47
N GLN A 92 18.99 12.15 -10.66
CA GLN A 92 19.53 12.37 -9.32
C GLN A 92 19.14 11.27 -8.33
N ASN A 93 17.96 10.66 -8.51
CA ASN A 93 17.44 9.61 -7.62
C ASN A 93 17.93 8.22 -8.06
N VAL A 94 17.98 7.93 -9.36
CA VAL A 94 18.45 6.63 -9.88
C VAL A 94 19.80 6.25 -9.34
N ARG A 95 20.79 7.18 -9.34
CA ARG A 95 22.15 6.91 -8.85
C ARG A 95 22.16 6.51 -7.38
N PHE A 96 21.35 7.15 -6.58
CA PHE A 96 21.19 6.86 -5.16
C PHE A 96 20.46 5.53 -4.94
N ILE A 97 19.32 5.32 -5.62
CA ILE A 97 18.49 4.12 -5.49
C ILE A 97 19.24 2.86 -5.90
N LEU A 98 20.04 2.92 -6.96
CA LEU A 98 20.87 1.79 -7.42
C LEU A 98 22.02 1.41 -6.48
N MET A 99 22.27 2.17 -5.43
CA MET A 99 23.18 1.75 -4.35
C MET A 99 22.55 0.66 -3.46
N ASP A 100 21.21 0.61 -3.39
CA ASP A 100 20.47 -0.41 -2.68
C ASP A 100 20.36 -1.70 -3.50
N ALA A 101 20.56 -2.85 -2.87
CA ALA A 101 20.38 -4.15 -3.50
C ALA A 101 18.97 -4.35 -4.09
N ASN A 102 17.95 -3.74 -3.46
CA ASN A 102 16.55 -3.77 -3.90
C ASN A 102 16.19 -2.58 -4.82
N GLY A 103 17.17 -1.77 -5.19
CA GLY A 103 16.92 -0.52 -5.91
C GLY A 103 16.24 -0.68 -7.28
N ARG A 104 16.52 -1.77 -7.99
CA ARG A 104 15.87 -2.04 -9.29
C ARG A 104 14.37 -2.29 -9.12
N ASP A 105 13.98 -2.97 -8.05
CA ASP A 105 12.58 -3.22 -7.74
C ASP A 105 11.87 -1.92 -7.39
N ALA A 106 12.51 -1.03 -6.63
CA ALA A 106 11.99 0.29 -6.32
C ALA A 106 11.82 1.17 -7.58
N LEU A 107 12.77 1.13 -8.53
CA LEU A 107 12.63 1.85 -9.79
C LEU A 107 11.49 1.34 -10.65
N ALA A 108 11.12 0.07 -10.53
CA ALA A 108 9.96 -0.53 -11.22
C ALA A 108 8.59 -0.04 -10.68
N LEU A 109 8.57 0.72 -9.59
CA LEU A 109 7.36 1.41 -9.11
C LEU A 109 6.90 2.54 -10.04
N GLU A 110 7.72 2.94 -10.98
CA GLU A 110 7.37 3.92 -12.01
C GLU A 110 7.54 3.31 -13.40
N ARG A 111 6.70 3.76 -14.32
CA ARG A 111 6.85 3.49 -15.75
C ARG A 111 6.92 4.81 -16.53
N GLY A 112 7.64 4.80 -17.64
CA GLY A 112 7.67 5.94 -18.56
C GLY A 112 6.43 5.96 -19.44
N GLU A 113 5.73 7.08 -19.48
CA GLU A 113 4.55 7.29 -20.31
C GLU A 113 4.56 8.73 -20.84
N ASN A 114 4.56 8.89 -22.16
CA ASN A 114 4.56 10.22 -22.82
C ASN A 114 5.66 11.19 -22.32
N GLY A 115 6.84 10.67 -22.02
CA GLY A 115 7.98 11.46 -21.52
C GLY A 115 7.90 11.84 -20.03
N MET A 116 6.93 11.34 -19.32
CA MET A 116 6.75 11.49 -17.86
C MET A 116 6.86 10.15 -17.16
N PHE A 117 7.08 10.18 -15.85
CA PHE A 117 6.99 9.00 -15.01
C PHE A 117 5.62 8.94 -14.35
N VAL A 118 4.99 7.76 -14.41
CA VAL A 118 3.69 7.49 -13.80
C VAL A 118 3.80 6.28 -12.86
N LYS A 119 2.90 6.20 -11.89
CA LYS A 119 2.81 5.08 -10.96
C LYS A 119 2.59 3.75 -11.70
N ALA A 120 3.27 2.70 -11.28
CA ALA A 120 3.02 1.34 -11.72
C ALA A 120 1.68 0.81 -11.16
N ASP A 121 1.18 -0.30 -11.72
CA ASP A 121 -0.14 -0.83 -11.40
C ASP A 121 -0.30 -1.28 -9.94
N ILE A 122 0.80 -1.62 -9.25
CA ILE A 122 0.76 -2.03 -7.83
C ILE A 122 0.20 -0.94 -6.90
N PHE A 123 0.24 0.32 -7.30
CA PHE A 123 -0.37 1.41 -6.53
C PHE A 123 -1.90 1.37 -6.56
N ASP A 124 -2.49 0.70 -7.54
CA ASP A 124 -3.93 0.63 -7.74
C ASP A 124 -4.51 -0.72 -7.33
N HIS A 125 -3.80 -1.83 -7.63
CA HIS A 125 -4.30 -3.19 -7.42
C HIS A 125 -3.16 -4.20 -7.25
N PRO A 126 -3.44 -5.42 -6.72
CA PRO A 126 -2.48 -6.51 -6.67
C PRO A 126 -1.91 -6.87 -8.06
N VAL A 127 -0.60 -7.16 -8.10
CA VAL A 127 0.11 -7.55 -9.33
C VAL A 127 0.84 -8.89 -9.18
N SER A 128 0.93 -9.43 -7.96
CA SER A 128 1.67 -10.64 -7.65
C SER A 128 0.85 -11.93 -7.77
N PHE A 129 -0.45 -11.82 -8.00
CA PHE A 129 -1.35 -12.95 -8.28
C PHE A 129 -2.41 -12.54 -9.31
N ALA A 130 -2.91 -13.51 -10.06
CA ALA A 130 -4.01 -13.28 -10.99
C ALA A 130 -5.31 -13.10 -10.20
N ILE A 131 -5.99 -11.98 -10.44
CA ILE A 131 -7.37 -11.82 -9.99
C ILE A 131 -8.21 -12.54 -11.05
N ASP A 132 -8.71 -13.72 -10.71
CA ASP A 132 -9.71 -14.38 -11.54
C ASP A 132 -10.90 -13.44 -11.69
N GLU A 133 -11.37 -13.24 -12.92
CA GLU A 133 -12.61 -12.48 -13.13
C GLU A 133 -13.77 -13.30 -12.55
N VAL A 134 -14.12 -12.95 -11.31
CA VAL A 134 -15.29 -13.52 -10.64
C VAL A 134 -16.53 -12.97 -11.34
N THR A 135 -17.31 -13.84 -11.95
CA THR A 135 -18.54 -13.48 -12.67
C THR A 135 -19.79 -13.66 -11.82
N SER A 136 -19.73 -14.53 -10.81
CA SER A 136 -20.81 -14.77 -9.84
C SER A 136 -20.25 -15.36 -8.56
N VAL A 137 -20.93 -15.13 -7.45
CA VAL A 137 -20.61 -15.70 -6.13
C VAL A 137 -21.89 -16.12 -5.42
N ASP A 138 -21.78 -17.00 -4.44
CA ASP A 138 -22.92 -17.56 -3.72
C ASP A 138 -23.34 -16.74 -2.50
N THR A 139 -22.41 -15.98 -1.91
CA THR A 139 -22.62 -15.26 -0.65
C THR A 139 -22.20 -13.79 -0.70
N PRO A 140 -22.83 -12.90 0.11
CA PRO A 140 -22.40 -11.51 0.26
C PRO A 140 -20.94 -11.36 0.70
N MET A 141 -20.43 -12.27 1.54
CA MET A 141 -19.04 -12.27 1.98
C MET A 141 -18.05 -12.54 0.84
N GLU A 142 -18.38 -13.46 -0.06
CA GLU A 142 -17.58 -13.71 -1.26
C GLU A 142 -17.63 -12.50 -2.21
N ALA A 143 -18.79 -11.84 -2.34
CA ALA A 143 -18.91 -10.61 -3.11
C ALA A 143 -18.04 -9.48 -2.52
N LEU A 144 -18.00 -9.35 -1.20
CA LEU A 144 -17.14 -8.40 -0.50
C LEU A 144 -15.66 -8.69 -0.78
N SER A 145 -15.24 -9.95 -0.64
CA SER A 145 -13.86 -10.37 -0.95
C SER A 145 -13.49 -10.07 -2.40
N ALA A 146 -14.37 -10.38 -3.34
CA ALA A 146 -14.16 -10.09 -4.76
C ALA A 146 -14.04 -8.58 -5.04
N SER A 147 -14.87 -7.76 -4.37
CA SER A 147 -14.82 -6.30 -4.49
C SER A 147 -13.50 -5.73 -3.96
N LEU A 148 -13.07 -6.17 -2.77
CA LEU A 148 -11.80 -5.75 -2.19
C LEU A 148 -10.60 -6.17 -3.03
N ASN A 149 -10.62 -7.37 -3.61
CA ASN A 149 -9.54 -7.86 -4.48
C ASN A 149 -9.49 -7.09 -5.81
N LYS A 150 -10.64 -6.73 -6.38
CA LYS A 150 -10.69 -6.08 -7.69
C LYS A 150 -10.52 -4.56 -7.62
N TYR A 151 -11.16 -3.91 -6.65
CA TYR A 151 -11.22 -2.44 -6.54
C TYR A 151 -10.46 -1.88 -5.34
N GLY A 152 -10.04 -2.73 -4.39
CA GLY A 152 -9.45 -2.29 -3.13
C GLY A 152 -10.44 -1.61 -2.18
N GLU A 153 -11.74 -1.62 -2.51
CA GLU A 153 -12.81 -0.96 -1.76
C GLU A 153 -14.14 -1.71 -1.86
N VAL A 154 -15.11 -1.30 -1.05
CA VAL A 154 -16.48 -1.80 -1.13
C VAL A 154 -17.19 -1.14 -2.31
N ASN A 155 -17.42 -1.89 -3.39
CA ASN A 155 -18.19 -1.46 -4.55
C ASN A 155 -19.52 -2.21 -4.58
N LEU A 156 -20.56 -1.60 -4.01
CA LEU A 156 -21.89 -2.22 -3.89
C LEU A 156 -22.51 -2.56 -5.24
N GLU A 157 -22.27 -1.77 -6.29
CA GLU A 157 -22.75 -2.05 -7.65
C GLU A 157 -22.20 -3.38 -8.17
N TYR A 158 -20.89 -3.54 -8.10
CA TYR A 158 -20.20 -4.75 -8.50
C TYR A 158 -20.63 -5.96 -7.66
N MET A 159 -20.70 -5.81 -6.34
CA MET A 159 -21.12 -6.87 -5.42
C MET A 159 -22.55 -7.32 -5.66
N SER A 160 -23.45 -6.37 -5.89
CA SER A 160 -24.87 -6.64 -6.23
C SER A 160 -24.99 -7.46 -7.51
N GLY A 161 -24.22 -7.15 -8.54
CA GLY A 161 -24.14 -7.93 -9.78
C GLY A 161 -23.58 -9.35 -9.61
N LEU A 162 -22.64 -9.55 -8.67
CA LEU A 162 -22.03 -10.86 -8.43
C LEU A 162 -22.93 -11.83 -7.69
N VAL A 163 -23.70 -11.37 -6.71
CA VAL A 163 -24.51 -12.21 -5.82
C VAL A 163 -26.00 -12.18 -6.18
N ASP A 164 -26.38 -11.43 -7.22
CA ASP A 164 -27.77 -11.22 -7.65
C ASP A 164 -28.68 -10.78 -6.51
N MET A 165 -28.22 -9.78 -5.76
CA MET A 165 -28.90 -9.21 -4.59
C MET A 165 -28.89 -7.69 -4.68
N ASP A 166 -29.99 -7.03 -4.27
CA ASP A 166 -30.02 -5.57 -4.24
C ASP A 166 -29.07 -5.00 -3.17
N LYS A 167 -28.71 -3.72 -3.32
CA LYS A 167 -27.72 -3.07 -2.47
C LYS A 167 -28.12 -2.99 -1.01
N ASP A 168 -29.42 -2.75 -0.72
CA ASP A 168 -29.92 -2.63 0.65
C ASP A 168 -29.84 -3.99 1.36
N SER A 169 -30.28 -5.05 0.68
CA SER A 169 -30.15 -6.42 1.19
C SER A 169 -28.69 -6.84 1.40
N LEU A 170 -27.79 -6.40 0.53
CA LEU A 170 -26.35 -6.63 0.68
C LEU A 170 -25.80 -5.96 1.95
N VAL A 171 -26.12 -4.69 2.15
CA VAL A 171 -25.70 -3.94 3.34
C VAL A 171 -26.24 -4.59 4.62
N ASP A 172 -27.50 -5.00 4.65
CA ASP A 172 -28.10 -5.68 5.78
C ASP A 172 -27.41 -7.02 6.09
N ASN A 173 -27.08 -7.81 5.04
CA ASN A 173 -26.39 -9.09 5.21
C ASN A 173 -24.92 -8.93 5.65
N LEU A 174 -24.31 -7.78 5.39
CA LEU A 174 -22.93 -7.46 5.76
C LEU A 174 -22.86 -6.58 7.01
N GLU A 175 -23.94 -6.46 7.78
CA GLU A 175 -23.96 -5.72 9.04
C GLU A 175 -22.84 -6.21 9.98
N GLY A 176 -22.08 -5.25 10.54
CA GLY A 176 -20.91 -5.52 11.37
C GLY A 176 -19.63 -5.90 10.59
N ARG A 177 -19.69 -6.00 9.26
CA ARG A 177 -18.52 -6.25 8.37
C ARG A 177 -18.13 -5.00 7.60
N ILE A 178 -19.13 -4.24 7.15
CA ILE A 178 -18.92 -2.96 6.46
C ILE A 178 -19.63 -1.85 7.26
N PHE A 179 -19.08 -0.63 7.16
CA PHE A 179 -19.54 0.55 7.89
C PHE A 179 -19.59 1.73 6.95
N TYR A 180 -20.69 2.48 6.95
CA TYR A 180 -20.78 3.68 6.14
C TYR A 180 -19.85 4.78 6.67
N ASN A 181 -19.00 5.30 5.79
CA ASN A 181 -18.12 6.42 6.09
C ASN A 181 -18.57 7.65 5.29
N PRO A 182 -19.19 8.66 5.96
CA PRO A 182 -19.68 9.84 5.27
C PRO A 182 -18.59 10.74 4.69
N LEU A 183 -17.32 10.56 5.10
CA LEU A 183 -16.20 11.34 4.56
C LEU A 183 -15.82 10.92 3.14
N VAL A 184 -16.05 9.66 2.81
CA VAL A 184 -15.79 9.11 1.47
C VAL A 184 -17.10 8.74 0.76
N GLU A 185 -18.24 9.00 1.39
CA GLU A 185 -19.60 8.71 0.87
C GLU A 185 -19.74 7.25 0.40
N ASN A 186 -19.08 6.32 1.12
CA ASN A 186 -19.06 4.89 0.78
C ASN A 186 -18.95 4.03 2.04
N TYR A 187 -19.19 2.73 1.87
CA TYR A 187 -18.94 1.74 2.91
C TYR A 187 -17.46 1.34 2.92
N GLU A 188 -16.95 1.09 4.11
CA GLU A 188 -15.59 0.60 4.36
C GLU A 188 -15.61 -0.63 5.26
N ILE A 189 -14.63 -1.53 5.10
CA ILE A 189 -14.41 -2.63 6.06
C ILE A 189 -13.95 -2.06 7.41
N LYS A 190 -14.17 -2.83 8.49
CA LYS A 190 -13.87 -2.42 9.86
C LYS A 190 -12.45 -1.88 10.04
N ASP A 191 -11.47 -2.59 9.53
CA ASP A 191 -10.06 -2.23 9.71
C ASP A 191 -9.73 -0.91 9.04
N ARG A 192 -10.27 -0.64 7.85
CA ARG A 192 -10.10 0.62 7.15
C ARG A 192 -10.87 1.77 7.82
N PHE A 193 -12.07 1.51 8.30
CA PHE A 193 -12.89 2.50 9.01
C PHE A 193 -12.21 2.95 10.32
N ILE A 194 -11.55 2.03 11.01
CA ILE A 194 -10.83 2.29 12.27
C ILE A 194 -9.41 2.84 12.00
N ALA A 195 -8.77 2.46 10.88
CA ALA A 195 -7.44 2.96 10.51
C ALA A 195 -7.49 4.48 10.30
N GLY A 196 -6.54 5.17 10.94
CA GLY A 196 -6.46 6.62 10.91
C GLY A 196 -6.83 7.26 12.24
N ASN A 197 -6.88 8.60 12.29
CA ASN A 197 -7.20 9.33 13.52
C ASN A 197 -8.67 9.09 13.90
N VAL A 198 -8.89 8.10 14.76
CA VAL A 198 -10.21 7.68 15.24
C VAL A 198 -11.01 8.86 15.84
N VAL A 199 -10.32 9.80 16.51
CA VAL A 199 -10.95 10.98 17.13
C VAL A 199 -11.44 11.95 16.05
N ALA A 200 -10.63 12.20 15.01
CA ALA A 200 -11.06 13.07 13.91
C ALA A 200 -12.23 12.46 13.14
N LYS A 201 -12.17 11.18 12.79
CA LYS A 201 -13.28 10.46 12.13
C LYS A 201 -14.56 10.47 12.98
N ALA A 202 -14.46 10.26 14.30
CA ALA A 202 -15.60 10.30 15.19
C ALA A 202 -16.26 11.69 15.28
N ASN A 203 -15.45 12.75 15.27
CA ASN A 203 -15.96 14.12 15.27
C ASN A 203 -16.62 14.49 13.93
N ASP A 204 -16.06 14.05 12.82
CA ASP A 204 -16.61 14.31 11.48
C ASP A 204 -17.92 13.54 11.26
N VAL A 205 -18.02 12.29 11.72
CA VAL A 205 -19.26 11.50 11.69
C VAL A 205 -20.34 12.12 12.58
N ARG A 206 -19.99 12.61 13.77
CA ARG A 206 -20.95 13.34 14.64
C ARG A 206 -21.45 14.61 13.98
N ALA A 207 -20.55 15.41 13.39
CA ALA A 207 -20.92 16.63 12.67
C ALA A 207 -21.82 16.36 11.45
N TRP A 208 -21.71 15.18 10.84
CA TRP A 208 -22.60 14.74 9.76
C TRP A 208 -23.98 14.36 10.30
N ILE A 209 -24.06 13.57 11.37
CA ILE A 209 -25.33 13.18 12.02
C ILE A 209 -26.12 14.40 12.51
N ASP A 210 -25.42 15.41 13.05
CA ASP A 210 -26.07 16.63 13.56
C ASP A 210 -26.60 17.56 12.45
N ARG A 211 -26.33 17.26 11.17
CA ARG A 211 -26.82 18.05 10.01
C ARG A 211 -28.05 17.46 9.33
N GLU A 212 -28.40 16.21 9.60
CA GLU A 212 -29.62 15.54 9.15
C GLU A 212 -30.70 15.54 10.23
#